data_870f897708d5208670f07effcf405d17
#
_entry.id   870f897708d5208670f07effcf405d17
#
_cell.length_a   1.000
_cell.length_b   1.000
_cell.length_c   1.000
_cell.angle_alpha   90.00
_cell.angle_beta   90.00
_cell.angle_gamma   90.00
#
_symmetry.space_group_name_H-M   'P 1'
#
loop_
_entity.id
_entity.type
_entity.pdbx_description
1 polymer ?
#
loop_
_entity_poly.entity_id
_entity_poly.type
_entity_poly.pdbx_seq_one_letter_code
_entity_poly.pdbx_strand_id
1 'polypeptide(L)'
;TSLFDTKEAIQLKMLNSVAGLGGLGNFSNVDLEKVLAGKKASVNASVSGLTERLSGYCSPKDLETLMQLVYLSFTAPRMDDAAFESFKQRTKASLANQEANPAIALTDTLNHEMYGNHPMAMRFKAEMVDQIDYNRIMEMYKDRFKEAGDFTFLFVGNINLEEAKPLIETYLGGLPTINRKENFKDIQMDIQKGAHKNVFEKQMETPKATVISIISGQCDFTPKNHLLMSMLSQAMNMVYIETIREKEGASYGVSAGGQMNCYPKPEAILQIFFDTDPAKREKMEQIVM
;
A
#
# COMPACT_ATOMS: atom_id res chain seq x y z
N THR A 1 -17.59 -13.98 4.05
CA THR A 1 -17.40 -12.74 4.81
C THR A 1 -17.14 -11.63 3.84
N SER A 2 -18.00 -10.64 3.85
CA SER A 2 -17.97 -9.58 2.85
C SER A 2 -16.78 -8.65 3.11
N LEU A 3 -15.76 -8.71 2.27
CA LEU A 3 -14.74 -7.66 2.12
C LEU A 3 -15.37 -6.29 1.78
N PHE A 4 -16.69 -6.23 1.73
CA PHE A 4 -17.54 -5.06 1.53
C PHE A 4 -18.05 -4.46 2.85
N ASP A 5 -17.74 -5.07 4.00
CA ASP A 5 -18.09 -4.52 5.31
C ASP A 5 -17.02 -3.50 5.73
N THR A 6 -17.46 -2.31 6.08
CA THR A 6 -16.59 -1.22 6.56
C THR A 6 -15.76 -1.65 7.79
N LYS A 7 -16.32 -2.47 8.69
CA LYS A 7 -15.59 -2.96 9.86
C LYS A 7 -14.40 -3.84 9.47
N GLU A 8 -14.62 -4.81 8.56
CA GLU A 8 -13.55 -5.66 8.06
C GLU A 8 -12.50 -4.84 7.27
N ALA A 9 -12.94 -3.87 6.47
CA ALA A 9 -12.04 -2.99 5.74
C ALA A 9 -11.13 -2.17 6.68
N ILE A 10 -11.63 -1.72 7.83
CA ILE A 10 -10.83 -1.04 8.85
C ILE A 10 -9.71 -1.97 9.36
N GLN A 11 -10.04 -3.22 9.69
CA GLN A 11 -9.07 -4.19 10.19
C GLN A 11 -7.99 -4.48 9.13
N LEU A 12 -8.39 -4.72 7.87
CA LEU A 12 -7.46 -4.96 6.77
C LEU A 12 -6.51 -3.79 6.52
N LYS A 13 -7.01 -2.54 6.57
CA LYS A 13 -6.17 -1.34 6.42
C LYS A 13 -5.13 -1.22 7.53
N MET A 14 -5.45 -1.66 8.73
CA MET A 14 -4.58 -1.56 9.91
C MET A 14 -3.72 -2.82 10.14
N LEU A 15 -3.96 -3.91 9.42
CA LEU A 15 -3.31 -5.20 9.63
C LEU A 15 -1.79 -5.07 9.66
N ASN A 16 -1.20 -4.47 8.64
CA ASN A 16 0.26 -4.34 8.53
C ASN A 16 0.88 -3.44 9.60
N SER A 17 0.12 -2.47 10.13
CA SER A 17 0.58 -1.56 11.17
C SER A 17 0.44 -2.14 12.58
N VAL A 18 -0.48 -3.06 12.77
CA VAL A 18 -0.89 -3.57 14.09
C VAL A 18 -0.34 -4.97 14.37
N ALA A 19 -0.29 -5.86 13.37
CA ALA A 19 0.08 -7.26 13.58
C ALA A 19 1.48 -7.45 14.18
N GLY A 20 2.43 -6.55 13.87
CA GLY A 20 3.80 -6.62 14.38
C GLY A 20 4.06 -5.88 15.71
N LEU A 21 3.04 -5.24 16.32
CA LEU A 21 3.24 -4.40 17.51
C LEU A 21 3.71 -5.16 18.74
N GLY A 22 3.27 -6.39 18.88
CA GLY A 22 3.53 -7.20 20.08
C GLY A 22 4.89 -7.89 20.11
N GLY A 23 5.57 -7.96 18.96
CA GLY A 23 6.80 -8.74 18.85
C GLY A 23 6.55 -10.19 18.38
N LEU A 24 7.49 -11.08 18.65
CA LEU A 24 7.49 -12.48 18.19
C LEU A 24 7.82 -13.46 19.31
N GLY A 25 7.12 -14.58 19.35
CA GLY A 25 7.32 -15.62 20.36
C GLY A 25 7.14 -15.08 21.77
N ASN A 26 8.17 -15.25 22.60
CA ASN A 26 8.17 -14.75 23.97
C ASN A 26 8.78 -13.34 24.11
N PHE A 27 9.20 -12.71 23.01
CA PHE A 27 9.90 -11.44 23.01
C PHE A 27 8.97 -10.31 22.60
N SER A 28 8.88 -9.27 23.43
CA SER A 28 8.34 -7.98 23.00
C SER A 28 9.24 -7.35 21.93
N ASN A 29 8.78 -6.33 21.22
CA ASN A 29 9.65 -5.62 20.27
C ASN A 29 10.89 -5.05 20.92
N VAL A 30 10.78 -4.52 22.15
CA VAL A 30 11.90 -4.00 22.93
C VAL A 30 12.91 -5.11 23.29
N ASP A 31 12.42 -6.30 23.63
CA ASP A 31 13.29 -7.43 23.94
C ASP A 31 13.92 -8.01 22.67
N LEU A 32 13.19 -8.04 21.56
CA LEU A 32 13.77 -8.43 20.26
C LEU A 32 14.91 -7.50 19.85
N GLU A 33 14.75 -6.19 20.00
CA GLU A 33 15.84 -5.23 19.73
C GLU A 33 17.08 -5.52 20.57
N LYS A 34 16.91 -5.87 21.86
CA LYS A 34 18.03 -6.23 22.74
C LYS A 34 18.68 -7.55 22.32
N VAL A 35 17.89 -8.59 22.04
CA VAL A 35 18.40 -9.90 21.62
C VAL A 35 19.09 -9.84 20.26
N LEU A 36 18.62 -8.97 19.38
CA LEU A 36 19.19 -8.74 18.05
C LEU A 36 20.34 -7.72 18.06
N ALA A 37 20.69 -7.16 19.22
CA ALA A 37 21.80 -6.22 19.31
C ALA A 37 23.10 -6.85 18.80
N GLY A 38 23.78 -6.20 17.85
CA GLY A 38 24.97 -6.70 17.19
C GLY A 38 24.75 -7.73 16.07
N LYS A 39 23.53 -8.16 15.84
CA LYS A 39 23.14 -8.98 14.68
C LYS A 39 22.60 -8.09 13.57
N LYS A 40 22.80 -8.52 12.33
CA LYS A 40 22.24 -7.89 11.15
C LYS A 40 21.21 -8.84 10.53
N ALA A 41 20.03 -8.89 11.12
CA ALA A 41 18.92 -9.68 10.65
C ALA A 41 17.63 -8.93 10.94
N SER A 42 16.72 -8.91 9.95
CA SER A 42 15.38 -8.35 10.11
C SER A 42 14.39 -9.07 9.21
N VAL A 43 13.13 -9.10 9.62
CA VAL A 43 12.01 -9.61 8.84
C VAL A 43 10.84 -8.65 8.97
N ASN A 44 10.10 -8.49 7.89
CA ASN A 44 8.85 -7.75 7.85
C ASN A 44 7.80 -8.56 7.11
N ALA A 45 6.68 -8.83 7.78
CA ALA A 45 5.53 -9.48 7.20
C ALA A 45 4.52 -8.42 6.71
N SER A 46 3.92 -8.64 5.55
CA SER A 46 2.90 -7.76 5.00
C SER A 46 1.84 -8.55 4.23
N VAL A 47 0.62 -8.05 4.28
CA VAL A 47 -0.52 -8.57 3.53
C VAL A 47 -1.03 -7.44 2.64
N SER A 48 -1.17 -7.73 1.36
CA SER A 48 -1.73 -6.80 0.37
C SER A 48 -3.08 -7.31 -0.14
N GLY A 49 -3.66 -6.61 -1.10
CA GLY A 49 -4.90 -7.06 -1.77
C GLY A 49 -4.76 -8.36 -2.57
N LEU A 50 -3.52 -8.76 -2.91
CA LEU A 50 -3.26 -9.88 -3.81
C LEU A 50 -2.24 -10.88 -3.27
N THR A 51 -1.42 -10.51 -2.28
CA THR A 51 -0.30 -11.34 -1.83
C THR A 51 -0.04 -11.18 -0.35
N GLU A 52 0.42 -12.25 0.27
CA GLU A 52 1.12 -12.26 1.53
C GLU A 52 2.62 -12.35 1.27
N ARG A 53 3.39 -11.57 2.02
CA ARG A 53 4.82 -11.45 1.81
C ARG A 53 5.58 -11.35 3.13
N LEU A 54 6.68 -12.11 3.24
CA LEU A 54 7.74 -11.82 4.18
C LEU A 54 8.96 -11.33 3.41
N SER A 55 9.47 -10.18 3.79
CA SER A 55 10.75 -9.66 3.29
C SER A 55 11.75 -9.69 4.41
N GLY A 56 12.92 -10.25 4.17
CA GLY A 56 13.97 -10.37 5.15
C GLY A 56 15.33 -9.94 4.61
N TYR A 57 16.20 -9.54 5.53
CA TYR A 57 17.58 -9.21 5.27
C TYR A 57 18.45 -9.74 6.38
N CYS A 58 19.62 -10.27 6.04
CA CYS A 58 20.65 -10.60 7.03
C CYS A 58 22.07 -10.47 6.46
N SER A 59 23.06 -10.41 7.35
CA SER A 59 24.44 -10.70 6.97
C SER A 59 24.61 -12.22 6.82
N PRO A 60 25.59 -12.72 6.03
CA PRO A 60 25.79 -14.17 5.87
C PRO A 60 25.90 -14.94 7.20
N LYS A 61 26.59 -14.39 8.20
CA LYS A 61 26.75 -14.99 9.53
C LYS A 61 25.48 -15.03 10.38
N ASP A 62 24.48 -14.21 10.03
CA ASP A 62 23.21 -14.07 10.76
C ASP A 62 22.04 -14.77 10.05
N LEU A 63 22.33 -15.65 9.06
CA LEU A 63 21.30 -16.36 8.30
C LEU A 63 20.37 -17.17 9.20
N GLU A 64 20.91 -17.90 10.17
CA GLU A 64 20.08 -18.64 11.12
C GLU A 64 19.13 -17.73 11.90
N THR A 65 19.61 -16.56 12.33
CA THR A 65 18.76 -15.58 13.02
C THR A 65 17.61 -15.10 12.13
N LEU A 66 17.88 -14.86 10.83
CA LEU A 66 16.83 -14.55 9.88
C LEU A 66 15.79 -15.69 9.76
N MET A 67 16.25 -16.95 9.67
CA MET A 67 15.35 -18.11 9.59
C MET A 67 14.49 -18.25 10.85
N GLN A 68 15.06 -18.01 12.03
CA GLN A 68 14.32 -17.97 13.30
C GLN A 68 13.23 -16.90 13.29
N LEU A 69 13.54 -15.69 12.83
CA LEU A 69 12.57 -14.61 12.72
C LEU A 69 11.46 -14.93 11.70
N VAL A 70 11.80 -15.53 10.56
CA VAL A 70 10.80 -16.01 9.59
C VAL A 70 9.89 -17.05 10.23
N TYR A 71 10.45 -18.06 10.88
CA TYR A 71 9.69 -19.11 11.55
C TYR A 71 8.71 -18.53 12.60
N LEU A 72 9.19 -17.64 13.45
CA LEU A 72 8.37 -16.99 14.48
C LEU A 72 7.28 -16.10 13.87
N SER A 73 7.53 -15.45 12.73
CA SER A 73 6.52 -14.64 12.04
C SER A 73 5.36 -15.49 11.55
N PHE A 74 5.58 -16.73 11.14
CA PHE A 74 4.52 -17.67 10.79
C PHE A 74 3.81 -18.28 12.00
N THR A 75 4.56 -18.65 13.02
CA THR A 75 4.08 -19.57 14.06
C THR A 75 3.70 -18.90 15.37
N ALA A 76 4.34 -17.77 15.70
CA ALA A 76 4.22 -17.17 17.02
C ALA A 76 4.17 -15.61 16.99
N PRO A 77 3.28 -15.00 16.19
CA PRO A 77 3.04 -13.55 16.28
C PRO A 77 2.45 -13.24 17.66
N ARG A 78 3.07 -12.28 18.38
CA ARG A 78 2.71 -11.94 19.75
C ARG A 78 1.78 -10.73 19.79
N MET A 79 0.87 -10.69 20.76
CA MET A 79 0.06 -9.54 21.10
C MET A 79 0.64 -8.77 22.28
N ASP A 80 0.46 -7.46 22.29
CA ASP A 80 0.82 -6.57 23.39
C ASP A 80 -0.19 -5.42 23.48
N ASP A 81 -1.10 -5.51 24.44
CA ASP A 81 -2.20 -4.56 24.59
C ASP A 81 -1.71 -3.14 24.92
N ALA A 82 -0.62 -3.01 25.69
CA ALA A 82 -0.06 -1.71 26.03
C ALA A 82 0.55 -1.02 24.80
N ALA A 83 1.26 -1.79 23.97
CA ALA A 83 1.80 -1.30 22.70
C ALA A 83 0.66 -0.91 21.73
N PHE A 84 -0.41 -1.70 21.70
CA PHE A 84 -1.58 -1.41 20.87
C PHE A 84 -2.32 -0.14 21.30
N GLU A 85 -2.58 0.06 22.61
CA GLU A 85 -3.21 1.30 23.10
C GLU A 85 -2.35 2.53 22.82
N SER A 86 -1.03 2.43 23.00
CA SER A 86 -0.10 3.49 22.64
C SER A 86 -0.12 3.80 21.14
N PHE A 87 -0.21 2.77 20.29
CA PHE A 87 -0.35 2.91 18.84
C PHE A 87 -1.64 3.66 18.49
N LYS A 88 -2.79 3.27 19.06
CA LYS A 88 -4.07 3.92 18.80
C LYS A 88 -4.02 5.42 19.12
N GLN A 89 -3.51 5.78 20.30
CA GLN A 89 -3.43 7.18 20.72
C GLN A 89 -2.58 8.02 19.75
N ARG A 90 -1.39 7.53 19.38
CA ARG A 90 -0.51 8.23 18.43
C ARG A 90 -1.15 8.34 17.04
N THR A 91 -1.77 7.26 16.57
CA THR A 91 -2.43 7.22 15.26
C THR A 91 -3.59 8.18 15.20
N LYS A 92 -4.45 8.21 16.24
CA LYS A 92 -5.60 9.11 16.33
C LYS A 92 -5.17 10.59 16.31
N ALA A 93 -4.15 10.94 17.07
CA ALA A 93 -3.60 12.29 17.08
C ALA A 93 -2.98 12.69 15.73
N SER A 94 -2.21 11.79 15.12
CA SER A 94 -1.61 12.02 13.79
C SER A 94 -2.67 12.24 12.71
N LEU A 95 -3.71 11.40 12.67
CA LEU A 95 -4.79 11.51 11.69
C LEU A 95 -5.60 12.79 11.89
N ALA A 96 -5.92 13.15 13.14
CA ALA A 96 -6.65 14.38 13.43
C ALA A 96 -5.90 15.62 12.94
N ASN A 97 -4.57 15.65 13.11
CA ASN A 97 -3.74 16.74 12.59
C ASN A 97 -3.72 16.81 11.05
N GLN A 98 -3.80 15.65 10.38
CA GLN A 98 -3.82 15.60 8.91
C GLN A 98 -5.13 16.14 8.33
N GLU A 99 -6.25 16.05 9.03
CA GLU A 99 -7.57 16.46 8.53
C GLU A 99 -7.68 17.95 8.22
N ALA A 100 -6.84 18.77 8.83
CA ALA A 100 -6.74 20.20 8.52
C ALA A 100 -6.08 20.49 7.16
N ASN A 101 -5.40 19.50 6.54
CA ASN A 101 -4.71 19.69 5.27
C ASN A 101 -5.69 19.65 4.08
N PRO A 102 -5.80 20.73 3.26
CA PRO A 102 -6.68 20.75 2.10
C PRO A 102 -6.42 19.62 1.08
N ALA A 103 -5.20 19.13 0.97
CA ALA A 103 -4.84 18.01 0.07
C ALA A 103 -5.55 16.71 0.46
N ILE A 104 -5.90 16.53 1.73
CA ILE A 104 -6.67 15.38 2.20
C ILE A 104 -8.08 15.39 1.60
N ALA A 105 -8.74 16.55 1.57
CA ALA A 105 -10.06 16.67 0.95
C ALA A 105 -10.01 16.35 -0.55
N LEU A 106 -8.94 16.76 -1.25
CA LEU A 106 -8.74 16.42 -2.66
C LEU A 106 -8.62 14.90 -2.85
N THR A 107 -7.79 14.25 -2.03
CA THR A 107 -7.60 12.80 -2.10
C THR A 107 -8.89 12.04 -1.77
N ASP A 108 -9.63 12.46 -0.74
CA ASP A 108 -10.91 11.83 -0.38
C ASP A 108 -11.94 11.98 -1.49
N THR A 109 -12.04 13.17 -2.11
CA THR A 109 -12.92 13.43 -3.23
C THR A 109 -12.52 12.58 -4.45
N LEU A 110 -11.24 12.54 -4.79
CA LEU A 110 -10.74 11.73 -5.91
C LEU A 110 -11.05 10.24 -5.72
N ASN A 111 -10.80 9.70 -4.53
CA ASN A 111 -11.12 8.29 -4.23
C ASN A 111 -12.62 8.01 -4.33
N HIS A 112 -13.46 8.95 -3.90
CA HIS A 112 -14.91 8.84 -4.02
C HIS A 112 -15.36 8.85 -5.48
N GLU A 113 -14.83 9.76 -6.32
CA GLU A 113 -15.11 9.81 -7.74
C GLU A 113 -14.62 8.56 -8.49
N MET A 114 -13.48 8.03 -8.09
CA MET A 114 -12.93 6.82 -8.73
C MET A 114 -13.67 5.54 -8.32
N TYR A 115 -13.99 5.36 -7.04
CA TYR A 115 -14.44 4.09 -6.49
C TYR A 115 -15.79 4.15 -5.75
N GLY A 116 -16.45 5.30 -5.76
CA GLY A 116 -17.69 5.52 -4.99
C GLY A 116 -17.44 5.36 -3.47
N ASN A 117 -18.40 4.76 -2.81
CA ASN A 117 -18.31 4.48 -1.36
C ASN A 117 -17.72 3.09 -1.05
N HIS A 118 -16.84 2.56 -1.93
CA HIS A 118 -16.27 1.24 -1.67
C HIS A 118 -15.41 1.26 -0.39
N PRO A 119 -15.66 0.36 0.61
CA PRO A 119 -15.00 0.42 1.91
C PRO A 119 -13.47 0.36 1.85
N MET A 120 -12.91 -0.38 0.88
CA MET A 120 -11.46 -0.47 0.71
C MET A 120 -10.84 0.79 0.09
N ALA A 121 -11.61 1.61 -0.62
CA ALA A 121 -11.14 2.88 -1.20
C ALA A 121 -11.21 4.05 -0.21
N MET A 122 -12.07 3.98 0.82
CA MET A 122 -12.17 5.04 1.81
C MET A 122 -10.87 5.21 2.59
N ARG A 123 -10.48 6.46 2.83
CA ARG A 123 -9.35 6.78 3.70
C ARG A 123 -9.65 6.35 5.15
N PHE A 124 -8.62 5.84 5.82
CA PHE A 124 -8.70 5.59 7.25
C PHE A 124 -8.63 6.93 8.02
N LYS A 125 -9.60 7.19 8.88
CA LYS A 125 -9.79 8.47 9.59
C LYS A 125 -9.62 8.31 11.10
N ALA A 126 -9.39 9.44 11.78
CA ALA A 126 -9.22 9.47 13.25
C ALA A 126 -10.40 8.83 14.01
N GLU A 127 -11.62 9.03 13.55
CA GLU A 127 -12.85 8.45 14.12
C GLU A 127 -12.94 6.91 13.98
N MET A 128 -12.18 6.33 13.06
CA MET A 128 -12.15 4.89 12.83
C MET A 128 -11.16 4.17 13.76
N VAL A 129 -10.26 4.89 14.41
CA VAL A 129 -9.22 4.30 15.28
C VAL A 129 -9.82 3.50 16.44
N ASP A 130 -10.91 3.97 17.00
CA ASP A 130 -11.59 3.29 18.11
C ASP A 130 -12.32 2.00 17.66
N GLN A 131 -12.46 1.78 16.35
CA GLN A 131 -13.07 0.60 15.75
C GLN A 131 -12.04 -0.49 15.39
N ILE A 132 -10.75 -0.25 15.65
CA ILE A 132 -9.71 -1.26 15.44
C ILE A 132 -9.86 -2.36 16.48
N ASP A 133 -9.99 -3.60 16.00
CA ASP A 133 -10.06 -4.80 16.83
C ASP A 133 -8.75 -5.59 16.69
N TYR A 134 -7.93 -5.55 17.75
CA TYR A 134 -6.62 -6.20 17.75
C TYR A 134 -6.73 -7.72 17.61
N ASN A 135 -7.70 -8.35 18.28
CA ASN A 135 -7.93 -9.79 18.17
C ASN A 135 -8.26 -10.17 16.73
N ARG A 136 -9.19 -9.40 16.11
CA ARG A 136 -9.59 -9.66 14.72
C ARG A 136 -8.44 -9.51 13.75
N ILE A 137 -7.60 -8.49 13.92
CA ILE A 137 -6.38 -8.32 13.10
C ILE A 137 -5.43 -9.51 13.25
N MET A 138 -5.21 -9.98 14.48
CA MET A 138 -4.33 -11.14 14.72
C MET A 138 -4.91 -12.45 14.18
N GLU A 139 -6.24 -12.62 14.21
CA GLU A 139 -6.89 -13.72 13.52
C GLU A 139 -6.67 -13.68 12.01
N MET A 140 -6.85 -12.50 11.40
CA MET A 140 -6.59 -12.30 9.97
C MET A 140 -5.13 -12.60 9.62
N TYR A 141 -4.18 -12.07 10.40
CA TYR A 141 -2.77 -12.32 10.19
C TYR A 141 -2.45 -13.83 10.25
N LYS A 142 -2.87 -14.50 11.33
CA LYS A 142 -2.66 -15.94 11.48
C LYS A 142 -3.32 -16.76 10.37
N ASP A 143 -4.49 -16.32 9.89
CA ASP A 143 -5.16 -16.99 8.76
C ASP A 143 -4.35 -16.90 7.47
N ARG A 144 -3.69 -15.76 7.21
CA ARG A 144 -2.88 -15.56 6.00
C ARG A 144 -1.56 -16.34 6.02
N PHE A 145 -0.97 -16.52 7.19
CA PHE A 145 0.32 -17.19 7.34
C PHE A 145 0.25 -18.66 7.80
N LYS A 146 -0.93 -19.27 7.89
CA LYS A 146 -1.06 -20.67 8.32
C LYS A 146 -0.83 -21.71 7.22
N GLU A 147 -0.69 -21.31 5.95
CA GLU A 147 -0.45 -22.17 4.80
C GLU A 147 0.88 -21.83 4.12
N ALA A 148 1.97 -22.35 4.66
CA ALA A 148 3.29 -22.10 4.11
C ALA A 148 3.55 -22.82 2.78
N GLY A 149 2.75 -23.85 2.45
CA GLY A 149 2.85 -24.58 1.20
C GLY A 149 2.56 -23.74 -0.04
N ASP A 150 1.84 -22.63 0.09
CA ASP A 150 1.56 -21.69 -1.00
C ASP A 150 2.67 -20.63 -1.19
N PHE A 151 3.64 -20.56 -0.26
CA PHE A 151 4.72 -19.58 -0.35
C PHE A 151 5.88 -20.07 -1.22
N THR A 152 6.44 -19.15 -1.98
CA THR A 152 7.73 -19.33 -2.67
C THR A 152 8.81 -18.58 -1.93
N PHE A 153 9.84 -19.30 -1.46
CA PHE A 153 10.99 -18.72 -0.75
C PHE A 153 12.12 -18.45 -1.73
N LEU A 154 12.49 -17.18 -1.89
CA LEU A 154 13.57 -16.74 -2.77
C LEU A 154 14.71 -16.14 -1.93
N PHE A 155 15.90 -16.70 -2.09
CA PHE A 155 17.14 -16.22 -1.46
C PHE A 155 18.05 -15.62 -2.53
N VAL A 156 18.52 -14.40 -2.28
CA VAL A 156 19.43 -13.70 -3.18
C VAL A 156 20.61 -13.15 -2.36
N GLY A 157 21.83 -13.53 -2.72
CA GLY A 157 23.04 -13.06 -2.06
C GLY A 157 24.17 -14.09 -2.02
N ASN A 158 25.14 -13.82 -1.17
CA ASN A 158 26.24 -14.75 -0.92
C ASN A 158 25.79 -15.80 0.10
N ILE A 159 25.38 -16.97 -0.38
CA ILE A 159 24.82 -18.05 0.42
C ILE A 159 25.68 -19.32 0.19
N ASN A 160 26.17 -19.87 1.28
CA ASN A 160 26.76 -21.22 1.28
C ASN A 160 25.61 -22.24 1.36
N LEU A 161 25.44 -23.04 0.30
CA LEU A 161 24.33 -24.00 0.22
C LEU A 161 24.43 -25.12 1.25
N GLU A 162 25.64 -25.57 1.59
CA GLU A 162 25.84 -26.62 2.58
C GLU A 162 25.43 -26.17 3.98
N GLU A 163 25.68 -24.91 4.32
CA GLU A 163 25.27 -24.31 5.59
C GLU A 163 23.78 -23.92 5.60
N ALA A 164 23.25 -23.45 4.47
CA ALA A 164 21.88 -23.01 4.37
C ALA A 164 20.86 -24.17 4.37
N LYS A 165 21.22 -25.31 3.75
CA LYS A 165 20.31 -26.45 3.60
C LYS A 165 19.73 -26.94 4.92
N PRO A 166 20.52 -27.26 5.96
CA PRO A 166 19.96 -27.72 7.24
C PRO A 166 19.10 -26.65 7.93
N LEU A 167 19.41 -25.37 7.75
CA LEU A 167 18.59 -24.28 8.28
C LEU A 167 17.23 -24.20 7.55
N ILE A 168 17.24 -24.33 6.23
CA ILE A 168 16.02 -24.38 5.41
C ILE A 168 15.15 -25.57 5.84
N GLU A 169 15.73 -26.75 5.96
CA GLU A 169 15.01 -27.95 6.38
C GLU A 169 14.40 -27.79 7.77
N THR A 170 15.13 -27.21 8.70
CA THR A 170 14.69 -27.01 10.09
C THR A 170 13.59 -25.94 10.19
N TYR A 171 13.83 -24.76 9.65
CA TYR A 171 12.97 -23.61 9.88
C TYR A 171 11.85 -23.49 8.85
N LEU A 172 12.14 -23.68 7.55
CA LEU A 172 11.11 -23.59 6.52
C LEU A 172 10.36 -24.90 6.31
N GLY A 173 11.06 -26.04 6.38
CA GLY A 173 10.42 -27.36 6.34
C GLY A 173 9.49 -27.65 7.52
N GLY A 174 9.69 -26.95 8.64
CA GLY A 174 8.84 -27.04 9.84
C GLY A 174 7.67 -26.04 9.88
N LEU A 175 7.46 -25.24 8.83
CA LEU A 175 6.37 -24.27 8.80
C LEU A 175 4.99 -24.95 8.67
N PRO A 176 3.94 -24.32 9.22
CA PRO A 176 2.60 -24.91 9.16
C PRO A 176 2.06 -24.99 7.73
N THR A 177 1.38 -26.10 7.43
CA THR A 177 0.61 -26.25 6.20
C THR A 177 -0.70 -26.98 6.51
N ILE A 178 -1.76 -26.56 5.85
CA ILE A 178 -3.10 -27.15 5.98
C ILE A 178 -3.64 -27.61 4.63
N ASN A 179 -2.80 -27.59 3.57
CA ASN A 179 -3.16 -27.93 2.19
C ASN A 179 -4.34 -27.10 1.65
N ARG A 180 -4.42 -25.82 2.05
CA ARG A 180 -5.43 -24.90 1.57
C ARG A 180 -5.07 -24.44 0.16
N LYS A 181 -6.05 -24.47 -0.75
CA LYS A 181 -5.95 -23.81 -2.06
C LYS A 181 -6.70 -22.50 -2.01
N GLU A 182 -6.01 -21.42 -2.31
CA GLU A 182 -6.60 -20.10 -2.39
C GLU A 182 -6.96 -19.75 -3.83
N ASN A 183 -8.06 -19.02 -4.00
CA ASN A 183 -8.48 -18.48 -5.28
C ASN A 183 -8.68 -16.99 -5.13
N PHE A 184 -8.30 -16.26 -6.18
CA PHE A 184 -8.57 -14.83 -6.26
C PHE A 184 -10.06 -14.54 -6.09
N LYS A 185 -10.38 -13.59 -5.24
CA LYS A 185 -11.74 -13.11 -5.02
C LYS A 185 -11.84 -11.65 -5.42
N ASP A 186 -12.57 -11.39 -6.49
CA ASP A 186 -12.83 -10.02 -6.94
C ASP A 186 -13.66 -9.25 -5.90
N ILE A 187 -13.09 -8.17 -5.38
CA ILE A 187 -13.75 -7.29 -4.43
C ILE A 187 -14.54 -6.18 -5.11
N GLN A 188 -14.59 -6.17 -6.44
CA GLN A 188 -15.33 -5.21 -7.27
C GLN A 188 -14.94 -3.74 -7.00
N MET A 189 -13.68 -3.49 -6.70
CA MET A 189 -13.13 -2.15 -6.56
C MET A 189 -12.61 -1.67 -7.91
N ASP A 190 -13.54 -1.41 -8.83
CA ASP A 190 -13.25 -0.93 -10.16
C ASP A 190 -13.40 0.59 -10.23
N ILE A 191 -12.62 1.26 -11.08
CA ILE A 191 -12.80 2.68 -11.38
C ILE A 191 -14.18 2.87 -12.06
N GLN A 192 -14.93 3.84 -11.57
CA GLN A 192 -16.25 4.15 -12.09
C GLN A 192 -16.20 4.52 -13.58
N LYS A 193 -17.13 3.96 -14.36
CA LYS A 193 -17.21 4.20 -15.79
C LYS A 193 -17.93 5.51 -16.10
N GLY A 194 -17.55 6.13 -17.21
CA GLY A 194 -18.14 7.37 -17.70
C GLY A 194 -17.28 8.59 -17.37
N ALA A 195 -17.80 9.76 -17.71
CA ALA A 195 -17.14 11.03 -17.43
C ALA A 195 -17.67 11.60 -16.10
N HIS A 196 -16.80 11.76 -15.15
CA HIS A 196 -17.10 12.38 -13.86
C HIS A 196 -16.33 13.68 -13.73
N LYS A 197 -16.95 14.71 -13.20
CA LYS A 197 -16.29 15.98 -12.89
C LYS A 197 -16.77 16.48 -11.55
N ASN A 198 -15.82 16.72 -10.66
CA ASN A 198 -16.07 17.32 -9.35
C ASN A 198 -15.22 18.59 -9.19
N VAL A 199 -15.81 19.65 -8.67
CA VAL A 199 -15.12 20.90 -8.35
C VAL A 199 -15.57 21.34 -6.99
N PHE A 200 -14.63 21.57 -6.09
CA PHE A 200 -14.92 22.06 -4.76
C PHE A 200 -13.86 23.08 -4.31
N GLU A 201 -14.17 23.82 -3.29
CA GLU A 201 -13.28 24.84 -2.73
C GLU A 201 -12.94 24.54 -1.27
N LYS A 202 -11.71 24.83 -0.90
CA LYS A 202 -11.22 24.80 0.47
C LYS A 202 -10.46 26.10 0.75
N GLN A 203 -10.70 26.70 1.91
CA GLN A 203 -9.97 27.88 2.33
C GLN A 203 -8.48 27.56 2.51
N MET A 204 -7.62 28.41 1.93
CA MET A 204 -6.17 28.30 1.96
C MET A 204 -5.55 29.70 2.14
N GLU A 205 -4.33 29.75 2.71
CA GLU A 205 -3.59 31.01 2.84
C GLU A 205 -3.22 31.62 1.47
N THR A 206 -2.76 30.76 0.55
CA THR A 206 -2.44 31.15 -0.81
C THR A 206 -3.41 30.48 -1.77
N PRO A 207 -4.25 31.26 -2.50
CA PRO A 207 -5.18 30.71 -3.47
C PRO A 207 -4.45 29.94 -4.57
N LYS A 208 -4.84 28.68 -4.78
CA LYS A 208 -4.40 27.87 -5.93
C LYS A 208 -5.50 26.90 -6.35
N ALA A 209 -5.53 26.53 -7.60
CA ALA A 209 -6.33 25.44 -8.10
C ALA A 209 -5.43 24.22 -8.39
N THR A 210 -5.77 23.09 -7.82
CA THR A 210 -5.15 21.80 -8.11
C THR A 210 -6.10 21.00 -8.99
N VAL A 211 -5.62 20.54 -10.13
CA VAL A 211 -6.40 19.75 -11.09
C VAL A 211 -5.78 18.36 -11.22
N ILE A 212 -6.62 17.35 -11.08
CA ILE A 212 -6.27 15.95 -11.33
C ILE A 212 -7.25 15.41 -12.36
N SER A 213 -6.73 14.88 -13.47
CA SER A 213 -7.52 14.15 -14.46
C SER A 213 -7.05 12.68 -14.50
N ILE A 214 -7.99 11.76 -14.36
CA ILE A 214 -7.75 10.33 -14.49
C ILE A 214 -8.47 9.81 -15.71
N ILE A 215 -7.73 9.16 -16.58
CA ILE A 215 -8.26 8.46 -17.75
C ILE A 215 -7.92 6.99 -17.57
N SER A 216 -8.91 6.13 -17.48
CA SER A 216 -8.69 4.70 -17.28
C SER A 216 -9.44 3.87 -18.31
N GLY A 217 -8.94 2.69 -18.59
CA GLY A 217 -9.58 1.75 -19.49
C GLY A 217 -8.94 0.37 -19.47
N GLN A 218 -9.70 -0.62 -19.90
CA GLN A 218 -9.18 -1.97 -20.07
C GLN A 218 -8.12 -1.99 -21.17
N CYS A 219 -6.95 -2.53 -20.85
CA CYS A 219 -5.83 -2.64 -21.79
C CYS A 219 -4.97 -3.84 -21.43
N ASP A 220 -4.68 -4.69 -22.40
CA ASP A 220 -3.84 -5.86 -22.19
C ASP A 220 -2.45 -5.47 -21.69
N PHE A 221 -2.01 -6.11 -20.62
CA PHE A 221 -0.69 -5.92 -20.06
C PHE A 221 0.35 -6.69 -20.93
N THR A 222 0.95 -5.97 -21.85
CA THR A 222 2.04 -6.50 -22.70
C THR A 222 3.27 -5.59 -22.58
N PRO A 223 4.49 -6.11 -22.80
CA PRO A 223 5.71 -5.28 -22.84
C PRO A 223 5.59 -4.11 -23.82
N LYS A 224 4.95 -4.33 -24.97
CA LYS A 224 4.71 -3.29 -25.99
C LYS A 224 3.80 -2.18 -25.43
N ASN A 225 2.66 -2.54 -24.85
CA ASN A 225 1.71 -1.56 -24.32
C ASN A 225 2.30 -0.80 -23.12
N HIS A 226 3.06 -1.49 -22.27
CA HIS A 226 3.78 -0.86 -21.17
C HIS A 226 4.80 0.18 -21.68
N LEU A 227 5.58 -0.16 -22.73
CA LEU A 227 6.50 0.78 -23.36
C LEU A 227 5.76 1.96 -23.98
N LEU A 228 4.67 1.71 -24.72
CA LEU A 228 3.87 2.76 -25.33
C LEU A 228 3.28 3.72 -24.28
N MET A 229 2.81 3.22 -23.14
CA MET A 229 2.32 4.05 -22.04
C MET A 229 3.43 4.93 -21.45
N SER A 230 4.63 4.39 -21.29
CA SER A 230 5.80 5.15 -20.85
C SER A 230 6.18 6.25 -21.84
N MET A 231 6.21 5.93 -23.13
CA MET A 231 6.48 6.90 -24.21
C MET A 231 5.42 7.99 -24.27
N LEU A 232 4.13 7.62 -24.15
CA LEU A 232 3.02 8.57 -24.11
C LEU A 232 3.19 9.55 -22.95
N SER A 233 3.45 9.05 -21.75
CA SER A 233 3.66 9.87 -20.56
C SER A 233 4.82 10.86 -20.75
N GLN A 234 5.92 10.43 -21.34
CA GLN A 234 7.07 11.29 -21.62
C GLN A 234 6.73 12.35 -22.66
N ALA A 235 6.08 11.98 -23.76
CA ALA A 235 5.66 12.92 -24.80
C ALA A 235 4.70 13.98 -24.26
N MET A 236 3.72 13.57 -23.45
CA MET A 236 2.77 14.49 -22.81
C MET A 236 3.49 15.45 -21.87
N ASN A 237 4.42 14.95 -21.06
CA ASN A 237 5.19 15.82 -20.15
C ASN A 237 5.98 16.90 -20.93
N MET A 238 6.61 16.55 -22.05
CA MET A 238 7.31 17.52 -22.89
C MET A 238 6.36 18.59 -23.44
N VAL A 239 5.22 18.17 -23.99
CA VAL A 239 4.22 19.09 -24.54
C VAL A 239 3.62 19.98 -23.46
N TYR A 240 3.30 19.45 -22.28
CA TYR A 240 2.71 20.23 -21.19
C TYR A 240 3.69 21.20 -20.56
N ILE A 241 4.98 20.86 -20.45
CA ILE A 241 6.00 21.80 -19.99
C ILE A 241 6.08 22.97 -20.95
N GLU A 242 6.16 22.71 -22.26
CA GLU A 242 6.21 23.76 -23.27
C GLU A 242 4.97 24.65 -23.27
N THR A 243 3.76 24.03 -23.25
CA THR A 243 2.50 24.77 -23.42
C THR A 243 2.03 25.44 -22.14
N ILE A 244 2.03 24.75 -21.00
CA ILE A 244 1.45 25.24 -19.75
C ILE A 244 2.46 26.07 -18.97
N ARG A 245 3.70 25.60 -18.86
CA ARG A 245 4.72 26.28 -18.08
C ARG A 245 5.36 27.42 -18.85
N GLU A 246 5.86 27.18 -20.08
CA GLU A 246 6.67 28.14 -20.82
C GLU A 246 5.81 29.17 -21.53
N LYS A 247 4.78 28.77 -22.29
CA LYS A 247 3.95 29.68 -23.06
C LYS A 247 2.92 30.43 -22.19
N GLU A 248 2.24 29.74 -21.29
CA GLU A 248 1.17 30.33 -20.48
C GLU A 248 1.65 30.86 -19.13
N GLY A 249 2.81 30.45 -18.64
CA GLY A 249 3.31 30.80 -17.31
C GLY A 249 2.30 30.49 -16.21
N ALA A 250 1.50 29.46 -16.43
CA ALA A 250 0.28 29.23 -15.66
C ALA A 250 0.45 28.20 -14.53
N SER A 251 1.54 27.41 -14.57
CA SER A 251 1.81 26.39 -13.55
C SER A 251 3.30 26.28 -13.28
N TYR A 252 3.65 26.03 -12.01
CA TYR A 252 5.01 25.69 -11.60
C TYR A 252 5.35 24.22 -11.87
N GLY A 253 4.34 23.36 -11.99
CA GLY A 253 4.50 21.94 -12.28
C GLY A 253 3.25 21.36 -12.91
N VAL A 254 3.46 20.70 -14.03
CA VAL A 254 2.47 19.86 -14.69
C VAL A 254 3.10 18.49 -14.93
N SER A 255 2.37 17.43 -14.70
CA SER A 255 2.86 16.07 -14.92
C SER A 255 1.78 15.17 -15.51
N ALA A 256 2.19 14.31 -16.42
CA ALA A 256 1.42 13.18 -16.90
C ALA A 256 2.14 11.87 -16.54
N GLY A 257 1.44 10.95 -15.89
CA GLY A 257 1.96 9.65 -15.50
C GLY A 257 1.02 8.54 -15.93
N GLY A 258 1.55 7.57 -16.68
CA GLY A 258 0.81 6.38 -17.10
C GLY A 258 1.22 5.16 -16.30
N GLN A 259 0.23 4.38 -15.88
CA GLN A 259 0.40 3.12 -15.18
C GLN A 259 -0.37 2.03 -15.91
N MET A 260 0.21 0.84 -15.96
CA MET A 260 -0.47 -0.36 -16.41
C MET A 260 -0.46 -1.42 -15.32
N ASN A 261 -1.63 -1.98 -15.04
CA ASN A 261 -1.81 -3.06 -14.09
C ASN A 261 -2.08 -4.36 -14.85
N CYS A 262 -1.45 -5.47 -14.42
CA CYS A 262 -1.78 -6.81 -14.90
C CYS A 262 -2.85 -7.45 -14.00
N TYR A 263 -2.76 -7.21 -12.74
CA TYR A 263 -3.61 -7.78 -11.70
C TYR A 263 -4.27 -6.68 -10.86
N PRO A 264 -5.47 -6.91 -10.32
CA PRO A 264 -6.33 -8.09 -10.50
C PRO A 264 -6.94 -8.18 -11.90
N LYS A 265 -7.02 -7.07 -12.64
CA LYS A 265 -7.53 -6.97 -14.01
C LYS A 265 -6.58 -6.17 -14.87
N PRO A 266 -6.39 -6.52 -16.15
CA PRO A 266 -5.60 -5.73 -17.08
C PRO A 266 -6.22 -4.34 -17.27
N GLU A 267 -5.51 -3.30 -16.85
CA GLU A 267 -5.99 -1.93 -16.88
C GLU A 267 -4.84 -0.96 -17.17
N ALA A 268 -5.14 0.08 -17.93
CA ALA A 268 -4.27 1.23 -18.12
C ALA A 268 -4.90 2.46 -17.44
N ILE A 269 -4.08 3.23 -16.73
CA ILE A 269 -4.47 4.45 -16.05
C ILE A 269 -3.49 5.54 -16.45
N LEU A 270 -4.00 6.67 -16.95
CA LEU A 270 -3.24 7.88 -17.20
C LEU A 270 -3.72 8.96 -16.25
N GLN A 271 -2.80 9.49 -15.46
CA GLN A 271 -3.06 10.60 -14.55
C GLN A 271 -2.39 11.85 -15.06
N ILE A 272 -3.10 12.97 -15.08
CA ILE A 272 -2.56 14.29 -15.35
C ILE A 272 -2.81 15.13 -14.10
N PHE A 273 -1.78 15.82 -13.66
CA PHE A 273 -1.78 16.66 -12.47
C PHE A 273 -1.16 18.02 -12.77
N PHE A 274 -1.81 19.09 -12.34
CA PHE A 274 -1.19 20.41 -12.31
C PHE A 274 -1.78 21.32 -11.24
N ASP A 275 -0.96 22.25 -10.77
CA ASP A 275 -1.39 23.39 -9.94
C ASP A 275 -1.37 24.66 -10.77
N THR A 276 -2.37 25.54 -10.62
CA THR A 276 -2.47 26.82 -11.34
C THR A 276 -3.18 27.89 -10.52
N ASP A 277 -3.15 29.12 -10.99
CA ASP A 277 -4.01 30.19 -10.50
C ASP A 277 -5.49 29.82 -10.74
N PRO A 278 -6.40 29.96 -9.75
CA PRO A 278 -7.81 29.68 -9.92
C PRO A 278 -8.44 30.35 -11.14
N ALA A 279 -8.04 31.58 -11.48
CA ALA A 279 -8.54 32.31 -12.64
C ALA A 279 -8.13 31.71 -13.99
N LYS A 280 -7.05 30.92 -14.02
CA LYS A 280 -6.53 30.27 -15.22
C LYS A 280 -6.98 28.81 -15.36
N ARG A 281 -7.62 28.24 -14.35
CA ARG A 281 -7.97 26.81 -14.27
C ARG A 281 -8.70 26.29 -15.53
N GLU A 282 -9.76 26.95 -15.94
CA GLU A 282 -10.58 26.50 -17.08
C GLU A 282 -9.80 26.50 -18.40
N LYS A 283 -8.98 27.53 -18.61
CA LYS A 283 -8.10 27.60 -19.80
C LYS A 283 -7.08 26.45 -19.79
N MET A 284 -6.51 26.15 -18.64
CA MET A 284 -5.51 25.06 -18.51
C MET A 284 -6.16 23.70 -18.67
N GLU A 285 -7.36 23.46 -18.15
CA GLU A 285 -8.14 22.24 -18.40
C GLU A 285 -8.35 22.00 -19.91
N GLN A 286 -8.67 23.05 -20.67
CA GLN A 286 -8.87 22.96 -22.13
C GLN A 286 -7.58 22.64 -22.90
N ILE A 287 -6.42 23.08 -22.41
CA ILE A 287 -5.12 22.80 -23.04
C ILE A 287 -4.69 21.36 -22.79
N VAL A 288 -5.05 20.80 -21.63
CA VAL A 288 -4.65 19.47 -21.20
C VAL A 288 -5.50 18.37 -21.85
N MET A 289 -6.78 18.67 -22.15
CA MET A 289 -7.73 17.73 -22.80
C MET A 289 -7.65 17.79 -24.32
#